data_caec8b805c6712f8c2774a4376d84ee3
#
_entry.id   caec8b805c6712f8c2774a4376d84ee3
#
_cell.length_a   1.000
_cell.length_b   1.000
_cell.length_c   1.000
_cell.angle_alpha   90.00
_cell.angle_beta   90.00
_cell.angle_gamma   90.00
#
_symmetry.space_group_name_H-M   'P 1'
#
loop_
_entity.id
_entity.type
_entity.pdbx_description
1 polymer ?
#
loop_
_entity_poly.entity_id
_entity_poly.type
_entity_poly.pdbx_seq_one_letter_code
_entity_poly.pdbx_strand_id
1 'polypeptide(L)'
;MKAWEIWTWQGHPCVLVSNQRRLDRKERVVVLKCQTLYAGDPLPRENEALLDEADGLDRRTVCACDLLYTAPKKDLKQRRGVVTFDRRRDISRKIIQGLAIAGL
;
A
#
# COMPACT_ATOMS: atom_id res chain seq x y z
N MET A 1 -2.40 -8.26 -12.53
CA MET A 1 -2.38 -7.54 -11.24
C MET A 1 -3.75 -7.47 -10.64
N LYS A 2 -3.83 -7.65 -9.33
CA LYS A 2 -5.10 -7.54 -8.60
C LYS A 2 -4.98 -6.47 -7.50
N ALA A 3 -6.09 -5.81 -7.22
CA ALA A 3 -6.15 -4.85 -6.13
C ALA A 3 -5.69 -5.49 -4.82
N TRP A 4 -5.02 -4.72 -3.98
CA TRP A 4 -4.46 -5.13 -2.69
C TRP A 4 -3.25 -6.04 -2.77
N GLU A 5 -2.76 -6.37 -3.96
CA GLU A 5 -1.47 -7.05 -4.08
C GLU A 5 -0.34 -6.09 -3.68
N ILE A 6 0.72 -6.69 -3.15
CA ILE A 6 1.95 -5.97 -2.77
C ILE A 6 3.01 -6.30 -3.81
N TRP A 7 3.52 -5.28 -4.46
CA TRP A 7 4.57 -5.40 -5.48
C TRP A 7 5.79 -4.60 -5.05
N THR A 8 6.87 -4.74 -5.77
CA THR A 8 8.10 -3.94 -5.54
C THR A 8 8.15 -2.79 -6.52
N TRP A 9 8.33 -1.58 -6.01
CA TRP A 9 8.47 -0.36 -6.81
C TRP A 9 9.60 0.49 -6.22
N GLN A 10 10.59 0.84 -7.07
CA GLN A 10 11.75 1.62 -6.63
C GLN A 10 12.46 1.00 -5.43
N GLY A 11 12.54 -0.33 -5.39
CA GLY A 11 13.19 -1.06 -4.30
C GLY A 11 12.38 -1.19 -3.01
N HIS A 12 11.14 -0.70 -2.99
CA HIS A 12 10.29 -0.74 -1.81
C HIS A 12 9.01 -1.53 -2.05
N PRO A 13 8.43 -2.13 -1.00
CA PRO A 13 7.09 -2.70 -1.14
C PRO A 13 6.09 -1.58 -1.41
N CYS A 14 5.10 -1.86 -2.24
CA CYS A 14 3.98 -0.95 -2.46
C CYS A 14 2.68 -1.73 -2.58
N VAL A 15 1.60 -1.14 -2.08
CA VAL A 15 0.27 -1.75 -2.12
C VAL A 15 -0.52 -1.16 -3.27
N LEU A 16 -1.09 -2.01 -4.12
CA LEU A 16 -1.96 -1.58 -5.21
C LEU A 16 -3.34 -1.25 -4.66
N VAL A 17 -3.67 0.04 -4.62
CA VAL A 17 -4.96 0.50 -4.09
C VAL A 17 -5.92 0.99 -5.17
N SER A 18 -5.51 0.92 -6.42
CA SER A 18 -6.42 1.19 -7.55
C SER A 18 -7.52 0.14 -7.60
N ASN A 19 -8.70 0.53 -8.07
CA ASN A 19 -9.74 -0.47 -8.32
C ASN A 19 -9.31 -1.41 -9.46
N GLN A 20 -9.94 -2.57 -9.54
CA GLN A 20 -9.55 -3.60 -10.49
C GLN A 20 -9.68 -3.15 -11.94
N ARG A 21 -10.69 -2.35 -12.26
CA ARG A 21 -10.89 -1.83 -13.62
C ARG A 21 -9.71 -0.98 -14.07
N ARG A 22 -9.18 -0.13 -13.18
CA ARG A 22 -8.00 0.67 -13.48
C ARG A 22 -6.76 -0.20 -13.66
N LEU A 23 -6.59 -1.20 -12.80
CA LEU A 23 -5.48 -2.15 -12.91
C LEU A 23 -5.50 -2.90 -14.24
N ASP A 24 -6.69 -3.23 -14.74
CA ASP A 24 -6.84 -3.97 -15.99
C ASP A 24 -6.61 -3.09 -17.24
N ARG A 25 -6.95 -1.81 -17.18
CA ARG A 25 -7.07 -0.98 -18.37
C ARG A 25 -6.08 0.17 -18.48
N LYS A 26 -5.54 0.66 -17.38
CA LYS A 26 -4.64 1.82 -17.38
C LYS A 26 -3.18 1.39 -17.27
N GLU A 27 -2.31 2.18 -17.86
CA GLU A 27 -0.86 1.95 -17.78
C GLU A 27 -0.28 2.40 -16.44
N ARG A 28 -0.96 3.32 -15.76
CA ARG A 28 -0.56 3.85 -14.46
C ARG A 28 -1.58 3.49 -13.41
N VAL A 29 -1.10 3.13 -12.24
CA VAL A 29 -1.94 2.70 -11.14
C VAL A 29 -1.57 3.45 -9.88
N VAL A 30 -2.52 3.58 -8.96
CA VAL A 30 -2.31 4.25 -7.68
C VAL A 30 -1.79 3.23 -6.67
N VAL A 31 -0.71 3.59 -5.99
CA VAL A 31 -0.06 2.73 -4.99
C VAL A 31 0.20 3.50 -3.71
N LEU A 32 0.26 2.75 -2.60
CA LEU A 32 0.80 3.23 -1.34
C LEU A 32 2.23 2.70 -1.21
N LYS A 33 3.17 3.59 -0.96
CA LYS A 33 4.56 3.20 -0.78
C LYS A 33 4.80 2.79 0.67
N CYS A 34 5.53 1.71 0.88
CA CYS A 34 5.76 1.15 2.20
C CYS A 34 7.25 1.14 2.52
N GLN A 35 7.57 1.07 3.80
CA GLN A 35 8.95 0.98 4.28
C GLN A 35 9.09 -0.16 5.26
N THR A 36 10.19 -0.89 5.16
CA THR A 36 10.50 -1.96 6.11
C THR A 36 10.83 -1.37 7.48
N LEU A 37 10.27 -1.97 8.52
CA LEU A 37 10.59 -1.62 9.90
C LEU A 37 11.79 -2.43 10.38
N TYR A 38 12.69 -1.74 11.08
CA TYR A 38 13.84 -2.37 11.71
C TYR A 38 13.71 -2.29 13.23
N ALA A 39 14.52 -3.08 13.94
CA ALA A 39 14.52 -3.07 15.40
C ALA A 39 14.80 -1.65 15.91
N GLY A 40 13.97 -1.18 16.82
CA GLY A 40 14.07 0.18 17.38
C GLY A 40 13.29 1.25 16.63
N ASP A 41 12.70 0.92 15.47
CA ASP A 41 11.85 1.86 14.78
C ASP A 41 10.56 2.11 15.58
N PRO A 42 10.00 3.33 15.51
CA PRO A 42 8.77 3.64 16.21
C PRO A 42 7.60 2.82 15.67
N LEU A 43 6.57 2.64 16.49
CA LEU A 43 5.33 2.00 16.09
C LEU A 43 4.65 2.85 15.02
N PRO A 44 3.80 2.23 14.16
CA PRO A 44 3.06 2.97 13.15
C PRO A 44 2.26 4.13 13.74
N ARG A 45 2.25 5.25 13.04
CA ARG A 45 1.46 6.42 13.39
C ARG A 45 -0.01 6.22 13.02
N GLU A 46 -0.86 7.16 13.40
CA GLU A 46 -2.29 7.07 13.15
C GLU A 46 -2.62 6.91 11.65
N ASN A 47 -1.88 7.58 10.78
CA ASN A 47 -2.08 7.52 9.33
C ASN A 47 -1.32 6.37 8.66
N GLU A 48 -0.69 5.51 9.44
CA GLU A 48 0.11 4.40 8.93
C GLU A 48 -0.54 3.06 9.27
N ALA A 49 -0.30 2.06 8.44
CA ALA A 49 -0.78 0.69 8.67
C ALA A 49 0.39 -0.27 8.69
N LEU A 50 0.31 -1.26 9.58
CA LEU A 50 1.31 -2.32 9.65
C LEU A 50 0.95 -3.44 8.69
N LEU A 51 1.94 -3.92 7.96
CA LEU A 51 1.89 -5.14 7.17
C LEU A 51 2.99 -6.07 7.65
N ASP A 52 2.78 -7.38 7.54
CA ASP A 52 3.75 -8.36 8.03
C ASP A 52 3.64 -9.70 7.28
N GLU A 53 4.06 -10.78 7.94
CA GLU A 53 4.04 -12.11 7.37
C GLU A 53 2.63 -12.57 6.96
N ALA A 54 1.59 -12.10 7.65
CA ALA A 54 0.21 -12.42 7.30
C ALA A 54 -0.14 -11.92 5.90
N ASP A 55 0.54 -10.89 5.43
CA ASP A 55 0.36 -10.32 4.10
C ASP A 55 1.35 -10.88 3.09
N GLY A 56 2.18 -11.82 3.49
CA GLY A 56 3.18 -12.47 2.64
C GLY A 56 4.54 -11.77 2.62
N LEU A 57 4.79 -10.82 3.50
CA LEU A 57 6.06 -10.11 3.58
C LEU A 57 7.04 -10.81 4.52
N ASP A 58 8.33 -10.68 4.22
CA ASP A 58 9.39 -11.27 5.06
C ASP A 58 9.57 -10.52 6.38
N ARG A 59 9.24 -9.25 6.39
CA ARG A 59 9.51 -8.36 7.52
C ARG A 59 8.31 -7.47 7.79
N ARG A 60 8.25 -6.96 9.02
CA ARG A 60 7.27 -5.95 9.38
C ARG A 60 7.50 -4.70 8.54
N THR A 61 6.44 -4.16 8.01
CA THR A 61 6.48 -3.08 7.02
C THR A 61 5.40 -2.07 7.37
N VAL A 62 5.70 -0.80 7.21
CA VAL A 62 4.75 0.29 7.43
C VAL A 62 4.31 0.87 6.10
N CYS A 63 3.01 1.05 5.96
CA CYS A 63 2.39 1.63 4.78
C CYS A 63 1.83 3.01 5.16
N ALA A 64 2.32 4.07 4.50
CA ALA A 64 1.82 5.43 4.71
C ALA A 64 0.54 5.63 3.90
N CYS A 65 -0.60 5.67 4.59
CA CYS A 65 -1.90 5.68 3.93
C CYS A 65 -2.31 7.06 3.39
N ASP A 66 -1.61 8.10 3.74
CA ASP A 66 -1.84 9.46 3.25
C ASP A 66 -0.95 9.85 2.07
N LEU A 67 -0.04 8.97 1.66
CA LEU A 67 0.87 9.20 0.55
C LEU A 67 0.55 8.28 -0.62
N LEU A 68 -0.23 8.80 -1.55
CA LEU A 68 -0.61 8.08 -2.76
C LEU A 68 0.30 8.49 -3.90
N TYR A 69 0.81 7.50 -4.61
CA TYR A 69 1.64 7.70 -5.78
C TYR A 69 0.98 7.06 -7.00
N THR A 70 1.28 7.60 -8.16
CA THR A 70 0.90 6.99 -9.43
C THR A 70 2.14 6.35 -10.04
N ALA A 71 2.11 5.03 -10.19
CA ALA A 71 3.24 4.27 -10.72
C ALA A 71 2.90 3.66 -12.07
N PRO A 72 3.83 3.71 -13.05
CA PRO A 72 3.67 2.95 -14.28
C PRO A 72 3.68 1.45 -13.96
N LYS A 73 2.74 0.69 -14.51
CA LYS A 73 2.67 -0.76 -14.27
C LYS A 73 3.97 -1.47 -14.66
N LYS A 74 4.62 -1.02 -15.71
CA LYS A 74 5.90 -1.60 -16.17
C LYS A 74 7.02 -1.49 -15.15
N ASP A 75 6.94 -0.54 -14.22
CA ASP A 75 7.95 -0.34 -13.17
C ASP A 75 7.68 -1.19 -11.93
N LEU A 76 6.53 -1.83 -11.85
CA LEU A 76 6.20 -2.73 -10.75
C LEU A 76 6.82 -4.10 -11.02
N LYS A 77 7.66 -4.52 -10.09
CA LYS A 77 8.40 -5.78 -10.19
C LYS A 77 7.94 -6.72 -9.09
N GLN A 78 8.21 -7.97 -9.25
CA GLN A 78 8.04 -9.03 -8.26
C GLN A 78 6.89 -8.82 -7.27
N ARG A 79 5.81 -9.58 -7.47
CA ARG A 79 4.72 -9.65 -6.51
C ARG A 79 5.24 -10.24 -5.20
N ARG A 80 4.97 -9.56 -4.08
CA ARG A 80 5.47 -9.97 -2.77
C ARG A 80 4.40 -10.58 -1.88
N GLY A 81 3.16 -10.24 -2.08
CA GLY A 81 2.08 -10.73 -1.25
C GLY A 81 0.75 -10.06 -1.57
N VAL A 82 -0.17 -10.16 -0.63
CA VAL A 82 -1.49 -9.54 -0.74
C VAL A 82 -1.96 -9.15 0.66
N VAL A 83 -2.52 -7.95 0.78
CA VAL A 83 -3.02 -7.45 2.06
C VAL A 83 -4.19 -8.30 2.55
N THR A 84 -4.18 -8.67 3.83
CA THR A 84 -5.29 -9.43 4.43
C THR A 84 -6.58 -8.62 4.41
N PHE A 85 -7.69 -9.33 4.44
CA PHE A 85 -9.00 -8.70 4.32
C PHE A 85 -9.27 -7.66 5.41
N ASP A 86 -8.91 -7.97 6.65
CA ASP A 86 -9.11 -7.05 7.78
C ASP A 86 -8.29 -5.77 7.63
N ARG A 87 -7.06 -5.90 7.14
CA ARG A 87 -6.18 -4.76 6.96
C ARG A 87 -6.61 -3.86 5.81
N ARG A 88 -7.27 -4.42 4.79
CA ARG A 88 -7.80 -3.62 3.67
C ARG A 88 -8.79 -2.57 4.16
N ARG A 89 -9.68 -2.95 5.08
CA ARG A 89 -10.65 -2.02 5.65
C ARG A 89 -9.95 -0.90 6.42
N ASP A 90 -8.98 -1.25 7.24
CA ASP A 90 -8.22 -0.26 8.03
C ASP A 90 -7.46 0.72 7.11
N ILE A 91 -6.77 0.19 6.10
CA ILE A 91 -6.05 1.01 5.13
C ILE A 91 -7.01 1.93 4.37
N SER A 92 -8.14 1.40 3.89
CA SER A 92 -9.13 2.20 3.17
C SER A 92 -9.64 3.37 4.03
N ARG A 93 -9.93 3.11 5.29
CA ARG A 93 -10.37 4.14 6.23
C ARG A 93 -9.30 5.21 6.40
N LYS A 94 -8.06 4.81 6.57
CA LYS A 94 -6.94 5.74 6.76
C LYS A 94 -6.65 6.56 5.50
N ILE A 95 -6.81 5.98 4.32
CA ILE A 95 -6.69 6.73 3.06
C ILE A 95 -7.76 7.82 3.00
N ILE A 96 -9.00 7.46 3.29
CA ILE A 96 -10.11 8.40 3.26
C ILE A 96 -9.89 9.54 4.25
N GLN A 97 -9.44 9.22 5.46
CA GLN A 97 -9.14 10.22 6.48
C GLN A 97 -8.00 11.15 6.06
N GLY A 98 -6.95 10.58 5.47
CA GLY A 98 -5.79 11.35 5.00
C GLY A 98 -6.10 12.25 3.82
N LEU A 99 -7.10 11.89 3.01
CA LEU A 99 -7.54 12.68 1.85
C LEU A 99 -8.71 13.60 2.15
N ALA A 100 -9.12 13.72 3.42
CA ALA A 100 -10.25 14.54 3.78
C ALA A 100 -10.05 15.97 3.29
N ILE A 101 -10.99 16.45 2.48
CA ILE A 101 -10.95 17.80 1.92
C ILE A 101 -11.74 18.72 2.83
N ALA A 102 -11.11 19.83 3.22
CA ALA A 102 -11.77 20.79 4.10
C ALA A 102 -13.09 21.29 3.49
N GLY A 103 -14.15 21.29 4.29
CA GLY A 103 -15.47 21.73 3.86
C GLY A 103 -16.37 20.63 3.29
N LEU A 104 -15.88 19.42 3.21
CA LEU A 104 -16.71 18.28 2.79
C LEU A 104 -17.32 17.55 3.97
#